data_a9ab2dcefb4ee168a4dc46beea1ce9d5
#
_entry.id   a9ab2dcefb4ee168a4dc46beea1ce9d5
#
_cell.length_a   1.000
_cell.length_b   1.000
_cell.length_c   1.000
_cell.angle_alpha   90.00
_cell.angle_beta   90.00
_cell.angle_gamma   90.00
#
_symmetry.space_group_name_H-M   'P 1'
#
loop_
_entity.id
_entity.type
_entity.pdbx_description
1 polymer ?
#
loop_
_entity_poly.entity_id
_entity_poly.type
_entity_poly.pdbx_seq_one_letter_code
_entity_poly.pdbx_strand_id
1 'polypeptide(L)'
;MAVNLSNAEQAIVSELRISEDEAKAFLTIVMKGRMDAARLSGALGWGDEQRALAAAKSLVGRGMVIEITKTEFESLHPRFAITNRYRRRCEEDGIPFKKNLKVDNIGIILEKPYEDARTK
;
A
#
# COMPACT_ATOMS: atom_id res chain seq x y z
N MET A 1 -10.64 -11.48 -14.40
CA MET A 1 -10.26 -12.30 -13.25
C MET A 1 -10.35 -11.46 -11.97
N ALA A 2 -10.96 -12.00 -10.94
CA ALA A 2 -11.11 -11.27 -9.69
C ALA A 2 -9.77 -11.11 -8.98
N VAL A 3 -9.55 -9.96 -8.35
CA VAL A 3 -8.39 -9.72 -7.50
C VAL A 3 -8.64 -10.39 -6.15
N ASN A 4 -7.63 -11.05 -5.62
CA ASN A 4 -7.67 -11.66 -4.30
C ASN A 4 -6.33 -11.39 -3.59
N LEU A 5 -6.21 -11.82 -2.31
CA LEU A 5 -4.99 -11.53 -1.54
C LEU A 5 -3.73 -12.13 -2.17
N SER A 6 -3.84 -13.27 -2.85
CA SER A 6 -2.67 -13.91 -3.44
C SER A 6 -2.11 -13.17 -4.65
N ASN A 7 -2.92 -12.39 -5.36
CA ASN A 7 -2.47 -11.63 -6.51
C ASN A 7 -2.56 -10.11 -6.31
N ALA A 8 -2.85 -9.67 -5.08
CA ALA A 8 -3.01 -8.25 -4.79
C ALA A 8 -1.74 -7.45 -5.06
N GLU A 9 -0.59 -8.01 -4.73
CA GLU A 9 0.69 -7.32 -4.94
C GLU A 9 0.89 -6.98 -6.42
N GLN A 10 0.69 -7.97 -7.30
CA GLN A 10 0.87 -7.76 -8.73
C GLN A 10 -0.16 -6.77 -9.27
N ALA A 11 -1.40 -6.85 -8.80
CA ALA A 11 -2.44 -5.94 -9.22
C ALA A 11 -2.12 -4.50 -8.81
N ILE A 12 -1.61 -4.31 -7.60
CA ILE A 12 -1.21 -2.99 -7.10
C ILE A 12 -0.07 -2.41 -7.94
N VAL A 13 0.96 -3.20 -8.19
CA VAL A 13 2.09 -2.77 -9.02
C VAL A 13 1.60 -2.33 -10.41
N SER A 14 0.78 -3.16 -11.02
CA SER A 14 0.30 -2.92 -12.38
C SER A 14 -0.64 -1.72 -12.46
N GLU A 15 -1.65 -1.67 -11.59
CA GLU A 15 -2.70 -0.65 -11.68
C GLU A 15 -2.29 0.70 -11.11
N LEU A 16 -1.45 0.70 -10.10
CA LEU A 16 -1.06 1.93 -9.42
C LEU A 16 0.31 2.46 -9.85
N ARG A 17 1.04 1.69 -10.63
CA ARG A 17 2.40 2.03 -11.08
C ARG A 17 3.32 2.39 -9.93
N ILE A 18 3.43 1.46 -9.00
CA ILE A 18 4.39 1.56 -7.91
C ILE A 18 5.33 0.36 -7.97
N SER A 19 6.45 0.44 -7.28
CA SER A 19 7.44 -0.63 -7.30
C SER A 19 6.99 -1.86 -6.51
N GLU A 20 7.63 -2.99 -6.74
CA GLU A 20 7.36 -4.19 -5.95
C GLU A 20 7.65 -3.96 -4.47
N ASP A 21 8.74 -3.27 -4.16
CA ASP A 21 9.09 -2.95 -2.76
C ASP A 21 7.98 -2.11 -2.12
N GLU A 22 7.48 -1.12 -2.82
CA GLU A 22 6.38 -0.29 -2.32
C GLU A 22 5.12 -1.12 -2.10
N ALA A 23 4.77 -2.00 -3.05
CA ALA A 23 3.59 -2.84 -2.92
C ALA A 23 3.70 -3.79 -1.73
N LYS A 24 4.85 -4.43 -1.56
CA LYS A 24 5.09 -5.33 -0.43
C LYS A 24 5.02 -4.58 0.90
N ALA A 25 5.63 -3.42 0.98
CA ALA A 25 5.61 -2.59 2.19
C ALA A 25 4.19 -2.15 2.53
N PHE A 26 3.44 -1.68 1.53
CA PHE A 26 2.06 -1.24 1.73
C PHE A 26 1.18 -2.38 2.25
N LEU A 27 1.23 -3.54 1.60
CA LEU A 27 0.43 -4.69 2.01
C LEU A 27 0.78 -5.13 3.43
N THR A 28 2.06 -5.13 3.77
CA THR A 28 2.50 -5.51 5.12
C THR A 28 1.95 -4.56 6.18
N ILE A 29 2.01 -3.26 5.92
CA ILE A 29 1.47 -2.26 6.87
C ILE A 29 -0.05 -2.39 6.99
N VAL A 30 -0.74 -2.61 5.87
CA VAL A 30 -2.20 -2.82 5.89
C VAL A 30 -2.54 -4.02 6.76
N MET A 31 -1.86 -5.14 6.56
CA MET A 31 -2.23 -6.41 7.18
C MET A 31 -1.73 -6.58 8.61
N LYS A 32 -0.67 -5.89 8.98
CA LYS A 32 -0.06 -6.05 10.32
C LYS A 32 -0.20 -4.83 11.21
N GLY A 33 -0.56 -3.68 10.65
CA GLY A 33 -0.74 -2.46 11.41
C GLY A 33 0.49 -1.57 11.43
N ARG A 34 0.41 -0.50 12.20
CA ARG A 34 1.46 0.50 12.32
C ARG A 34 2.81 -0.12 12.72
N MET A 35 3.87 0.31 12.07
CA MET A 35 5.20 -0.22 12.39
C MET A 35 6.31 0.73 11.92
N ASP A 36 7.50 0.55 12.50
CA ASP A 36 8.68 1.27 12.06
C ASP A 36 9.40 0.50 10.95
N ALA A 37 10.46 1.11 10.39
CA ALA A 37 11.19 0.52 9.28
C ALA A 37 11.91 -0.78 9.66
N ALA A 38 12.39 -0.89 10.90
CA ALA A 38 13.05 -2.11 11.35
C ALA A 38 12.08 -3.29 11.37
N ARG A 39 10.88 -3.08 11.91
CA ARG A 39 9.84 -4.12 11.95
C ARG A 39 9.36 -4.46 10.55
N LEU A 40 9.23 -3.46 9.69
CA LEU A 40 8.82 -3.66 8.30
C LEU A 40 9.85 -4.53 7.58
N SER A 41 11.13 -4.21 7.71
CA SER A 41 12.21 -5.00 7.12
C SER A 41 12.18 -6.44 7.61
N GLY A 42 11.99 -6.63 8.93
CA GLY A 42 11.89 -7.97 9.52
C GLY A 42 10.71 -8.76 9.00
N ALA A 43 9.54 -8.11 8.91
CA ALA A 43 8.31 -8.75 8.42
C ALA A 43 8.45 -9.18 6.96
N LEU A 44 9.20 -8.41 6.16
CA LEU A 44 9.40 -8.70 4.75
C LEU A 44 10.59 -9.63 4.49
N GLY A 45 11.39 -9.91 5.52
CA GLY A 45 12.58 -10.75 5.37
C GLY A 45 13.69 -10.10 4.57
N TRP A 46 13.70 -8.76 4.50
CA TRP A 46 14.70 -8.05 3.70
C TRP A 46 16.05 -7.93 4.39
N GLY A 47 16.06 -7.88 5.71
CA GLY A 47 17.30 -7.68 6.46
C GLY A 47 17.99 -6.35 6.14
N ASP A 48 17.22 -5.35 5.72
CA ASP A 48 17.74 -4.05 5.29
C ASP A 48 16.73 -2.96 5.68
N GLU A 49 17.01 -2.32 6.81
CA GLU A 49 16.13 -1.28 7.34
C GLU A 49 16.06 -0.06 6.40
N GLN A 50 17.16 0.28 5.74
CA GLN A 50 17.20 1.41 4.81
C GLN A 50 16.30 1.18 3.60
N ARG A 51 16.26 -0.05 3.11
CA ARG A 51 15.37 -0.43 2.01
C ARG A 51 13.91 -0.29 2.44
N ALA A 52 13.59 -0.76 3.65
CA ALA A 52 12.24 -0.64 4.18
C ALA A 52 11.85 0.83 4.41
N LEU A 53 12.78 1.62 4.94
CA LEU A 53 12.55 3.04 5.14
C LEU A 53 12.29 3.76 3.82
N ALA A 54 13.08 3.47 2.79
CA ALA A 54 12.91 4.08 1.48
C ALA A 54 11.54 3.75 0.89
N ALA A 55 11.09 2.49 1.01
CA ALA A 55 9.78 2.08 0.52
C ALA A 55 8.65 2.81 1.28
N ALA A 56 8.75 2.88 2.60
CA ALA A 56 7.74 3.55 3.42
C ALA A 56 7.68 5.05 3.10
N LYS A 57 8.82 5.71 3.00
CA LYS A 57 8.87 7.14 2.65
C LYS A 57 8.29 7.41 1.27
N SER A 58 8.56 6.53 0.32
CA SER A 58 8.01 6.64 -1.03
C SER A 58 6.48 6.54 -0.99
N LEU A 59 5.95 5.61 -0.20
CA LEU A 59 4.50 5.45 -0.03
C LEU A 59 3.86 6.69 0.60
N VAL A 60 4.55 7.34 1.52
CA VAL A 60 4.08 8.62 2.08
C VAL A 60 3.95 9.65 0.96
N GLY A 61 4.96 9.75 0.12
CA GLY A 61 4.94 10.67 -1.02
C GLY A 61 3.82 10.37 -2.01
N ARG A 62 3.39 9.12 -2.10
CA ARG A 62 2.30 8.71 -2.99
C ARG A 62 0.92 8.86 -2.36
N GLY A 63 0.84 9.23 -1.08
CA GLY A 63 -0.44 9.43 -0.41
C GLY A 63 -1.14 8.16 0.02
N MET A 64 -0.39 7.07 0.22
CA MET A 64 -0.94 5.78 0.63
C MET A 64 -0.68 5.45 2.10
N VAL A 65 0.35 6.04 2.66
CA VAL A 65 0.83 5.81 4.02
C VAL A 65 1.08 7.16 4.66
N ILE A 66 0.93 7.23 5.98
CA ILE A 66 1.25 8.44 6.74
C ILE A 66 2.32 8.12 7.78
N GLU A 67 3.10 9.13 8.13
CA GLU A 67 4.03 9.04 9.26
C GLU A 67 3.28 9.41 10.52
N ILE A 68 3.21 8.48 11.47
CA ILE A 68 2.54 8.74 12.75
C ILE A 68 3.53 9.42 13.71
N THR A 69 4.76 8.91 13.73
CA THR A 69 5.85 9.49 14.48
C THR A 69 7.04 9.62 13.52
N LYS A 70 8.17 10.12 14.00
CA LYS A 70 9.37 10.21 13.16
C LYS A 70 9.82 8.88 12.60
N THR A 71 9.40 7.76 13.22
CA THR A 71 9.91 6.44 12.87
C THR A 71 8.82 5.45 12.48
N GLU A 72 7.54 5.74 12.76
CA GLU A 72 6.46 4.80 12.52
C GLU A 72 5.56 5.23 11.38
N PHE A 73 5.08 4.23 10.65
CA PHE A 73 4.23 4.41 9.46
C PHE A 73 2.92 3.65 9.64
N GLU A 74 1.84 4.25 9.15
CA GLU A 74 0.52 3.62 9.16
C GLU A 74 -0.14 3.79 7.80
N SER A 75 -0.89 2.78 7.37
CA SER A 75 -1.65 2.86 6.13
C SER A 75 -2.87 3.75 6.30
N LEU A 76 -3.20 4.52 5.27
CA LEU A 76 -4.53 5.09 5.15
C LEU A 76 -5.50 3.95 4.89
N HIS A 77 -6.80 4.18 5.12
CA HIS A 77 -7.81 3.15 4.83
C HIS A 77 -7.59 2.66 3.38
N PRO A 78 -7.58 1.34 3.14
CA PRO A 78 -7.20 0.81 1.82
C PRO A 78 -7.98 1.39 0.65
N ARG A 79 -9.30 1.52 0.79
CA ARG A 79 -10.08 2.07 -0.31
C ARG A 79 -9.67 3.49 -0.65
N PHE A 80 -9.36 4.28 0.37
CA PHE A 80 -8.89 5.64 0.17
C PHE A 80 -7.48 5.67 -0.42
N ALA A 81 -6.56 4.88 0.17
CA ALA A 81 -5.17 4.84 -0.28
C ALA A 81 -5.07 4.41 -1.76
N ILE A 82 -5.77 3.35 -2.11
CA ILE A 82 -5.75 2.78 -3.46
C ILE A 82 -6.37 3.77 -4.47
N THR A 83 -7.53 4.31 -4.16
CA THR A 83 -8.21 5.25 -5.06
C THR A 83 -7.42 6.54 -5.24
N ASN A 84 -6.85 7.06 -4.16
CA ASN A 84 -6.06 8.28 -4.19
C ASN A 84 -4.82 8.11 -5.07
N ARG A 85 -4.11 6.99 -4.91
CA ARG A 85 -2.93 6.73 -5.75
C ARG A 85 -3.33 6.51 -7.20
N TYR A 86 -4.43 5.79 -7.45
CA TYR A 86 -4.90 5.56 -8.82
C TYR A 86 -5.21 6.88 -9.52
N ARG A 87 -5.87 7.81 -8.83
CA ARG A 87 -6.17 9.12 -9.39
C ARG A 87 -4.88 9.85 -9.78
N ARG A 88 -3.88 9.84 -8.89
CA ARG A 88 -2.58 10.47 -9.17
C ARG A 88 -1.87 9.81 -10.35
N ARG A 89 -1.96 8.49 -10.44
CA ARG A 89 -1.37 7.74 -11.56
C ARG A 89 -2.02 8.17 -12.87
N CYS A 90 -3.33 8.34 -12.89
CA CYS A 90 -4.04 8.82 -14.08
C CYS A 90 -3.57 10.22 -14.48
N GLU A 91 -3.38 11.10 -13.52
CA GLU A 91 -2.86 12.44 -13.77
C GLU A 91 -1.44 12.38 -14.36
N GLU A 92 -0.58 11.55 -13.78
CA GLU A 92 0.80 11.38 -14.24
C GLU A 92 0.86 10.86 -15.67
N ASP A 93 -0.05 9.97 -16.02
CA ASP A 93 -0.09 9.35 -17.35
C ASP A 93 -0.91 10.15 -18.37
N GLY A 94 -1.55 11.22 -17.94
CA GLY A 94 -2.39 12.02 -18.82
C GLY A 94 -3.63 11.30 -19.31
N ILE A 95 -4.17 10.36 -18.53
CA ILE A 95 -5.39 9.63 -18.89
C ILE A 95 -6.54 10.03 -17.99
N PRO A 96 -7.80 9.87 -18.47
CA PRO A 96 -8.96 10.25 -17.66
C PRO A 96 -9.06 9.35 -16.41
N PHE A 97 -9.47 9.96 -15.30
CA PHE A 97 -9.77 9.22 -14.08
C PHE A 97 -11.19 8.65 -14.22
N LYS A 98 -11.27 7.36 -14.48
CA LYS A 98 -12.55 6.66 -14.65
C LYS A 98 -12.62 5.49 -13.69
N LYS A 99 -13.84 5.02 -13.43
CA LYS A 99 -14.05 3.84 -12.60
C LYS A 99 -13.24 2.67 -13.16
N ASN A 100 -12.53 1.98 -12.28
CA ASN A 100 -11.71 0.82 -12.61
C ASN A 100 -12.04 -0.29 -11.64
N LEU A 101 -12.67 -1.37 -12.12
CA LEU A 101 -13.14 -2.45 -11.27
C LEU A 101 -11.99 -3.19 -10.56
N LYS A 102 -10.84 -3.31 -11.20
CA LYS A 102 -9.68 -3.92 -10.54
C LYS A 102 -9.21 -3.09 -9.36
N VAL A 103 -9.13 -1.78 -9.55
CA VAL A 103 -8.73 -0.86 -8.48
C VAL A 103 -9.73 -0.90 -7.34
N ASP A 104 -11.03 -0.87 -7.66
CA ASP A 104 -12.08 -0.96 -6.64
C ASP A 104 -11.97 -2.27 -5.86
N ASN A 105 -11.73 -3.39 -6.56
CA ASN A 105 -11.60 -4.69 -5.92
C ASN A 105 -10.39 -4.77 -5.00
N ILE A 106 -9.26 -4.17 -5.37
CA ILE A 106 -8.09 -4.12 -4.50
C ILE A 106 -8.46 -3.46 -3.17
N GLY A 107 -9.12 -2.31 -3.23
CA GLY A 107 -9.55 -1.63 -2.01
C GLY A 107 -10.47 -2.47 -1.16
N ILE A 108 -11.43 -3.15 -1.80
CA ILE A 108 -12.42 -3.98 -1.10
C ILE A 108 -11.76 -5.17 -0.40
N ILE A 109 -10.90 -5.91 -1.08
CA ILE A 109 -10.29 -7.11 -0.49
C ILE A 109 -9.34 -6.79 0.65
N LEU A 110 -8.83 -5.58 0.70
CA LEU A 110 -7.91 -5.17 1.78
C LEU A 110 -8.64 -4.62 3.01
N GLU A 111 -9.94 -4.34 2.92
CA GLU A 111 -10.69 -3.77 4.06
C GLU A 111 -10.66 -4.68 5.27
N LYS A 112 -10.98 -5.96 5.10
CA LYS A 112 -11.06 -6.87 6.23
C LYS A 112 -9.71 -7.08 6.92
N PRO A 113 -8.63 -7.42 6.22
CA PRO A 113 -7.32 -7.50 6.88
C PRO A 113 -6.91 -6.19 7.57
N TYR A 114 -7.23 -5.06 6.95
CA TYR A 114 -6.93 -3.76 7.54
C TYR A 114 -7.66 -3.57 8.88
N GLU A 115 -8.96 -3.85 8.88
CA GLU A 115 -9.80 -3.71 10.09
C GLU A 115 -9.39 -4.73 11.16
N ASP A 116 -9.13 -5.97 10.77
CA ASP A 116 -8.72 -7.02 11.70
C ASP A 116 -7.43 -6.66 12.43
N ALA A 117 -6.49 -6.04 11.75
CA ALA A 117 -5.22 -5.63 12.36
C ALA A 117 -5.39 -4.50 13.38
N ARG A 118 -6.50 -3.75 13.32
CA ARG A 118 -6.72 -2.56 14.14
C ARG A 118 -7.79 -2.70 15.20
N THR A 119 -8.45 -3.83 15.24
CA THR A 119 -9.55 -4.08 16.22
C THR A 119 -9.15 -5.00 17.35
N LYS A 120 -7.89 -5.31 17.51
CA LYS A 120 -7.39 -6.16 18.60
C LYS A 120 -7.14 -5.36 19.85
#